data_6982645025ec3d68dac7097528928d4e
#
_entry.id   6982645025ec3d68dac7097528928d4e
#
_cell.length_a   1.000
_cell.length_b   1.000
_cell.length_c   1.000
_cell.angle_alpha   90.00
_cell.angle_beta   90.00
_cell.angle_gamma   90.00
#
_symmetry.space_group_name_H-M   'P 1'
#
loop_
_entity.id
_entity.type
_entity.pdbx_description
1 polymer ?
#
loop_
_entity_poly.entity_id
_entity_poly.type
_entity_poly.pdbx_seq_one_letter_code
_entity_poly.pdbx_strand_id
1 'polypeptide(L)'
;MVVSLNWLRQFVALPKDVNPQTLVERLVLHAVEVERWWRQDTYLDNVVVARVLTVDKHPNADSLKVCRVYDGKEEVQVVCGGSNVREGMKCAFARIGAKVKWHGDEEMVLAKVNIRGKESHGMICAAEELGLALGHEKEREIMDLGGNDAEVGAPLAQALRADDAFIEIDNKAINHRPDLWGHLGVARELAAIYHRPFAMPEPPRLVGGRPWALKVRIEAGKMCPRYQAVVVENVRVAPSPEWMQRRLRACGIRPINNVVDVTNWVMMELGQPMHAFDVGRLARPGKDAVAIQVRPAQR
;
A
#
# COMPACT_ATOMS: atom_id res chain seq x y z
N MET A 1 0.23 -11.15 -11.12
CA MET A 1 -0.45 -10.73 -9.84
C MET A 1 0.60 -10.44 -8.78
N VAL A 2 0.47 -9.34 -8.05
CA VAL A 2 1.44 -8.97 -7.00
C VAL A 2 0.91 -9.35 -5.62
N VAL A 3 1.72 -10.06 -4.82
CA VAL A 3 1.42 -10.41 -3.43
C VAL A 3 2.44 -9.79 -2.48
N SER A 4 1.97 -9.39 -1.30
CA SER A 4 2.75 -8.81 -0.21
C SER A 4 3.15 -9.90 0.79
N LEU A 5 4.43 -9.99 1.14
CA LEU A 5 4.91 -10.96 2.12
C LEU A 5 4.30 -10.74 3.51
N ASN A 6 4.14 -9.46 3.91
CA ASN A 6 3.50 -9.14 5.20
C ASN A 6 2.00 -9.45 5.21
N TRP A 7 1.34 -9.42 4.06
CA TRP A 7 -0.05 -9.88 3.95
C TRP A 7 -0.14 -11.40 4.03
N LEU A 8 0.75 -12.12 3.35
CA LEU A 8 0.83 -13.58 3.41
C LEU A 8 1.07 -14.09 4.86
N ARG A 9 1.92 -13.38 5.63
CA ARG A 9 2.20 -13.70 7.05
C ARG A 9 0.97 -13.62 7.97
N GLN A 10 -0.11 -13.00 7.54
CA GLN A 10 -1.36 -13.01 8.30
C GLN A 10 -2.04 -14.38 8.28
N PHE A 11 -1.74 -15.20 7.27
CA PHE A 11 -2.35 -16.51 7.07
C PHE A 11 -1.40 -17.69 7.29
N VAL A 12 -0.09 -17.46 7.24
CA VAL A 12 0.92 -18.49 7.42
C VAL A 12 2.05 -18.00 8.32
N ALA A 13 2.43 -18.81 9.31
CA ALA A 13 3.51 -18.51 10.25
C ALA A 13 4.89 -18.73 9.62
N LEU A 14 5.26 -17.91 8.63
CA LEU A 14 6.60 -17.93 8.03
C LEU A 14 7.67 -17.51 9.05
N PRO A 15 8.92 -17.98 8.94
CA PRO A 15 10.03 -17.50 9.73
C PRO A 15 10.15 -15.96 9.60
N LYS A 16 10.48 -15.28 10.72
CA LYS A 16 10.59 -13.80 10.72
C LYS A 16 11.71 -13.31 9.80
N ASP A 17 12.76 -14.09 9.71
CA ASP A 17 13.99 -13.85 8.95
C ASP A 17 14.00 -14.53 7.57
N VAL A 18 12.84 -15.00 7.10
CA VAL A 18 12.76 -15.63 5.78
C VAL A 18 13.25 -14.66 4.71
N ASN A 19 14.30 -15.08 3.99
CA ASN A 19 14.82 -14.32 2.87
C ASN A 19 13.82 -14.36 1.71
N PRO A 20 13.37 -13.21 1.18
CA PRO A 20 12.42 -13.16 0.06
C PRO A 20 12.90 -13.89 -1.18
N GLN A 21 14.21 -13.84 -1.48
CA GLN A 21 14.81 -14.57 -2.60
C GLN A 21 14.61 -16.10 -2.45
N THR A 22 14.94 -16.66 -1.28
CA THR A 22 14.76 -18.09 -1.00
C THR A 22 13.28 -18.49 -1.03
N LEU A 23 12.38 -17.61 -0.58
CA LEU A 23 10.95 -17.87 -0.65
C LEU A 23 10.47 -17.94 -2.10
N VAL A 24 10.92 -17.01 -2.95
CA VAL A 24 10.61 -16.99 -4.39
C VAL A 24 11.13 -18.26 -5.06
N GLU A 25 12.38 -18.66 -4.81
CA GLU A 25 12.95 -19.89 -5.36
C GLU A 25 12.11 -21.13 -4.99
N ARG A 26 11.62 -21.20 -3.75
CA ARG A 26 10.73 -22.29 -3.32
C ARG A 26 9.37 -22.24 -4.00
N LEU A 27 8.78 -21.05 -4.17
CA LEU A 27 7.52 -20.90 -4.91
C LEU A 27 7.65 -21.37 -6.35
N VAL A 28 8.75 -21.00 -7.03
CA VAL A 28 9.01 -21.40 -8.42
C VAL A 28 9.20 -22.92 -8.53
N LEU A 29 9.91 -23.53 -7.58
CA LEU A 29 10.16 -24.98 -7.60
C LEU A 29 8.91 -25.84 -7.33
N HIS A 30 7.92 -25.31 -6.59
CA HIS A 30 6.85 -26.15 -6.05
C HIS A 30 5.43 -25.73 -6.47
N ALA A 31 5.22 -24.47 -6.85
CA ALA A 31 3.85 -23.98 -7.01
C ALA A 31 3.62 -23.12 -8.26
N VAL A 32 4.35 -22.00 -8.43
CA VAL A 32 4.03 -20.97 -9.41
C VAL A 32 5.28 -20.32 -9.99
N GLU A 33 5.19 -19.84 -11.21
CA GLU A 33 6.23 -19.02 -11.83
C GLU A 33 6.17 -17.59 -11.28
N VAL A 34 7.35 -17.03 -10.98
CA VAL A 34 7.50 -15.65 -10.46
C VAL A 34 8.27 -14.83 -11.49
N GLU A 35 7.70 -13.70 -11.91
CA GLU A 35 8.33 -12.80 -12.86
C GLU A 35 9.44 -11.97 -12.19
N ARG A 36 9.16 -11.44 -10.99
CA ARG A 36 10.10 -10.65 -10.19
C ARG A 36 9.66 -10.54 -8.75
N TRP A 37 10.58 -10.06 -7.91
CA TRP A 37 10.28 -9.62 -6.55
C TRP A 37 11.08 -8.37 -6.21
N TRP A 38 10.60 -7.57 -5.23
CA TRP A 38 11.28 -6.36 -4.76
C TRP A 38 10.93 -6.08 -3.30
N ARG A 39 11.75 -5.26 -2.64
CA ARG A 39 11.49 -4.77 -1.29
C ARG A 39 10.88 -3.38 -1.35
N GLN A 40 9.96 -3.09 -0.46
CA GLN A 40 9.35 -1.77 -0.33
C GLN A 40 10.32 -0.74 0.26
N ASP A 41 11.20 -1.20 1.14
CA ASP A 41 12.16 -0.38 1.88
C ASP A 41 13.46 -0.09 1.12
N THR A 42 13.54 -0.33 -0.18
CA THR A 42 14.75 -0.16 -1.00
C THR A 42 15.37 1.23 -0.88
N TYR A 43 14.55 2.27 -0.68
CA TYR A 43 14.99 3.66 -0.50
C TYR A 43 14.84 4.16 0.94
N LEU A 44 14.66 3.26 1.91
CA LEU A 44 14.46 3.62 3.31
C LEU A 44 15.68 3.30 4.18
N ASP A 45 16.70 2.67 3.61
CA ASP A 45 17.97 2.42 4.30
C ASP A 45 18.64 3.75 4.65
N ASN A 46 19.02 3.91 5.92
CA ASN A 46 19.61 5.14 6.46
C ASN A 46 18.68 6.38 6.39
N VAL A 47 17.36 6.15 6.32
CA VAL A 47 16.32 7.17 6.43
C VAL A 47 15.61 7.05 7.78
N VAL A 48 15.44 8.17 8.48
CA VAL A 48 14.89 8.19 9.84
C VAL A 48 13.77 9.21 9.98
N VAL A 49 12.97 9.03 11.02
CA VAL A 49 12.05 10.07 11.50
C VAL A 49 12.91 11.17 12.14
N ALA A 50 12.81 12.40 11.67
CA ALA A 50 13.55 13.53 12.19
C ALA A 50 12.60 14.68 12.58
N ARG A 51 13.14 15.65 13.31
CA ARG A 51 12.41 16.87 13.68
C ARG A 51 13.11 18.10 13.15
N VAL A 52 12.38 18.96 12.47
CA VAL A 52 12.84 20.28 12.06
C VAL A 52 12.85 21.20 13.28
N LEU A 53 14.03 21.75 13.62
CA LEU A 53 14.19 22.63 14.77
C LEU A 53 13.99 24.10 14.39
N THR A 54 14.67 24.54 13.32
CA THR A 54 14.56 25.91 12.81
C THR A 54 14.44 25.93 11.29
N VAL A 55 13.83 26.98 10.76
CA VAL A 55 13.64 27.20 9.32
C VAL A 55 13.95 28.64 8.97
N ASP A 56 15.08 28.88 8.35
CA ASP A 56 15.54 30.19 7.91
C ASP A 56 15.49 30.33 6.40
N LYS A 57 15.33 31.56 5.88
CA LYS A 57 15.45 31.82 4.44
C LYS A 57 16.88 31.60 3.97
N HIS A 58 17.02 30.98 2.80
CA HIS A 58 18.35 30.85 2.19
C HIS A 58 18.88 32.21 1.70
N PRO A 59 20.10 32.63 2.06
CA PRO A 59 20.60 33.97 1.73
C PRO A 59 20.75 34.24 0.22
N ASN A 60 20.96 33.19 -0.56
CA ASN A 60 21.25 33.27 -2.00
C ASN A 60 20.19 32.53 -2.88
N ALA A 61 18.98 32.25 -2.35
CA ALA A 61 17.94 31.57 -3.12
C ALA A 61 16.55 31.79 -2.52
N ASP A 62 15.63 32.34 -3.29
CA ASP A 62 14.27 32.68 -2.82
C ASP A 62 13.38 31.45 -2.54
N SER A 63 13.59 30.36 -3.26
CA SER A 63 12.80 29.14 -3.14
C SER A 63 13.38 28.10 -2.18
N LEU A 64 14.55 28.37 -1.58
CA LEU A 64 15.21 27.46 -0.66
C LEU A 64 15.16 27.98 0.77
N LYS A 65 15.25 27.04 1.70
CA LYS A 65 15.31 27.29 3.15
C LYS A 65 16.53 26.57 3.72
N VAL A 66 17.13 27.14 4.76
CA VAL A 66 18.17 26.51 5.55
C VAL A 66 17.54 26.02 6.84
N CYS A 67 17.51 24.72 7.03
CA CYS A 67 16.87 24.10 8.19
C CYS A 67 17.91 23.50 9.14
N ARG A 68 17.65 23.57 10.44
CA ARG A 68 18.30 22.71 11.43
C ARG A 68 17.39 21.54 11.71
N VAL A 69 17.92 20.34 11.64
CA VAL A 69 17.17 19.09 11.80
C VAL A 69 17.85 18.24 12.86
N TYR A 70 17.08 17.75 13.83
CA TYR A 70 17.51 16.73 14.77
C TYR A 70 17.10 15.35 14.26
N ASP A 71 18.09 14.51 13.99
CA ASP A 71 17.89 13.19 13.36
C ASP A 71 17.80 12.02 14.37
N GLY A 72 17.70 12.35 15.67
CA GLY A 72 17.71 11.39 16.77
C GLY A 72 19.11 11.12 17.35
N LYS A 73 20.18 11.59 16.67
CA LYS A 73 21.57 11.49 17.15
C LYS A 73 22.22 12.85 17.29
N GLU A 74 22.10 13.68 16.29
CA GLU A 74 22.74 14.98 16.20
C GLU A 74 21.87 16.01 15.46
N GLU A 75 22.24 17.28 15.61
CA GLU A 75 21.64 18.38 14.85
C GLU A 75 22.47 18.65 13.61
N VAL A 76 21.82 18.62 12.45
CA VAL A 76 22.46 18.84 11.15
C VAL A 76 21.83 20.02 10.41
N GLN A 77 22.65 20.74 9.63
CA GLN A 77 22.16 21.75 8.70
C GLN A 77 21.76 21.11 7.37
N VAL A 78 20.60 21.48 6.86
CA VAL A 78 20.04 20.95 5.60
C VAL A 78 19.46 22.09 4.78
N VAL A 79 19.73 22.11 3.49
CA VAL A 79 19.06 23.01 2.55
C VAL A 79 17.86 22.28 1.96
N CYS A 80 16.66 22.87 2.08
CA CYS A 80 15.40 22.26 1.68
C CYS A 80 14.60 23.17 0.75
N GLY A 81 14.06 22.61 -0.33
CA GLY A 81 13.15 23.27 -1.26
C GLY A 81 11.65 23.02 -0.97
N GLY A 82 11.34 22.31 0.12
CA GLY A 82 9.98 21.93 0.46
C GLY A 82 9.09 23.12 0.78
N SER A 83 7.89 23.15 0.18
CA SER A 83 6.92 24.23 0.38
C SER A 83 6.28 24.21 1.77
N ASN A 84 6.04 23.03 2.31
CA ASN A 84 5.36 22.78 3.58
C ASN A 84 6.28 22.67 4.81
N VAL A 85 7.63 22.79 4.63
CA VAL A 85 8.56 22.67 5.77
C VAL A 85 8.36 23.80 6.79
N ARG A 86 8.27 23.42 8.07
CA ARG A 86 8.04 24.34 9.20
C ARG A 86 8.72 23.83 10.47
N GLU A 87 8.97 24.75 11.41
CA GLU A 87 9.53 24.41 12.71
C GLU A 87 8.62 23.44 13.48
N GLY A 88 9.24 22.53 14.22
CA GLY A 88 8.57 21.49 14.99
C GLY A 88 8.06 20.30 14.17
N MET A 89 8.11 20.38 12.83
CA MET A 89 7.62 19.33 11.95
C MET A 89 8.41 18.03 12.12
N LYS A 90 7.71 16.90 12.30
CA LYS A 90 8.29 15.57 12.08
C LYS A 90 8.35 15.30 10.58
N CYS A 91 9.48 14.84 10.07
CA CYS A 91 9.67 14.59 8.65
C CYS A 91 10.50 13.32 8.40
N ALA A 92 10.47 12.84 7.15
CA ALA A 92 11.39 11.83 6.68
C ALA A 92 12.75 12.49 6.37
N PHE A 93 13.81 11.99 6.96
CA PHE A 93 15.16 12.53 6.81
C PHE A 93 16.13 11.45 6.35
N ALA A 94 16.68 11.62 5.16
CA ALA A 94 17.72 10.78 4.60
C ALA A 94 19.10 11.31 5.00
N ARG A 95 19.87 10.48 5.72
CA ARG A 95 21.25 10.77 6.13
C ARG A 95 22.21 10.64 4.96
N ILE A 96 23.40 11.15 5.10
CA ILE A 96 24.50 10.92 4.14
C ILE A 96 24.72 9.42 3.95
N GLY A 97 24.85 8.99 2.69
CA GLY A 97 24.94 7.58 2.30
C GLY A 97 23.57 6.89 2.05
N ALA A 98 22.45 7.52 2.36
CA ALA A 98 21.15 7.02 1.97
C ALA A 98 20.97 7.10 0.45
N LYS A 99 20.27 6.11 -0.11
CA LYS A 99 19.89 6.05 -1.52
C LYS A 99 18.48 6.60 -1.70
N VAL A 100 18.31 7.55 -2.60
CA VAL A 100 17.03 8.20 -2.88
C VAL A 100 16.75 8.23 -4.38
N LYS A 101 15.50 8.40 -4.77
CA LYS A 101 15.13 8.75 -6.15
C LYS A 101 15.33 10.24 -6.38
N TRP A 102 15.91 10.59 -7.50
CA TRP A 102 16.18 11.97 -7.88
C TRP A 102 15.61 12.23 -9.28
N HIS A 103 14.78 13.27 -9.43
CA HIS A 103 14.15 13.61 -10.71
C HIS A 103 13.51 12.42 -11.45
N GLY A 104 12.54 11.78 -10.82
CA GLY A 104 11.84 10.61 -11.33
C GLY A 104 12.47 9.30 -10.87
N ASP A 105 12.96 8.48 -11.81
CA ASP A 105 13.51 7.15 -11.49
C ASP A 105 15.04 7.11 -11.39
N GLU A 106 15.71 8.24 -11.52
CA GLU A 106 17.16 8.31 -11.28
C GLU A 106 17.49 8.04 -9.82
N GLU A 107 18.50 7.23 -9.56
CA GLU A 107 18.94 6.90 -8.22
C GLU A 107 20.16 7.73 -7.83
N MET A 108 20.17 8.31 -6.64
CA MET A 108 21.27 9.07 -6.10
C MET A 108 21.61 8.61 -4.69
N VAL A 109 22.90 8.48 -4.43
CA VAL A 109 23.41 8.29 -3.06
C VAL A 109 23.77 9.66 -2.48
N LEU A 110 23.17 10.00 -1.33
CA LEU A 110 23.35 11.30 -0.71
C LEU A 110 24.76 11.48 -0.19
N ALA A 111 25.36 12.61 -0.55
CA ALA A 111 26.63 13.08 -0.03
C ALA A 111 26.47 14.48 0.60
N LYS A 112 27.45 14.90 1.38
CA LYS A 112 27.54 16.30 1.83
C LYS A 112 27.75 17.19 0.61
N VAL A 113 26.89 18.19 0.43
CA VAL A 113 26.92 19.11 -0.71
C VAL A 113 26.84 20.55 -0.28
N ASN A 114 27.41 21.45 -1.08
CA ASN A 114 27.25 22.91 -0.90
C ASN A 114 26.22 23.41 -1.90
N ILE A 115 25.10 23.93 -1.41
CA ILE A 115 24.01 24.46 -2.22
C ILE A 115 23.99 25.97 -2.09
N ARG A 116 24.47 26.69 -3.12
CA ARG A 116 24.52 28.14 -3.21
C ARG A 116 25.21 28.82 -1.98
N GLY A 117 26.31 28.22 -1.48
CA GLY A 117 27.08 28.72 -0.37
C GLY A 117 26.65 28.24 1.02
N LYS A 118 25.64 27.34 1.12
CA LYS A 118 25.26 26.69 2.36
C LYS A 118 25.46 25.17 2.26
N GLU A 119 26.07 24.58 3.28
CA GLU A 119 26.29 23.14 3.37
C GLU A 119 24.97 22.42 3.70
N SER A 120 24.71 21.29 3.05
CA SER A 120 23.62 20.38 3.35
C SER A 120 24.17 19.02 3.74
N HIS A 121 23.80 18.53 4.93
CA HIS A 121 24.26 17.27 5.50
C HIS A 121 23.10 16.25 5.52
N GLY A 122 22.60 15.88 4.36
CA GLY A 122 21.45 15.01 4.18
C GLY A 122 20.29 15.72 3.49
N MET A 123 19.10 15.09 3.50
CA MET A 123 17.93 15.59 2.78
C MET A 123 16.64 15.34 3.56
N ILE A 124 15.80 16.36 3.66
CA ILE A 124 14.40 16.21 4.08
C ILE A 124 13.61 15.77 2.85
N CYS A 125 13.02 14.57 2.89
CA CYS A 125 12.52 13.90 1.70
C CYS A 125 11.03 14.11 1.46
N ALA A 126 10.69 14.23 0.19
CA ALA A 126 9.32 13.98 -0.31
C ALA A 126 9.05 12.47 -0.37
N ALA A 127 7.78 12.08 -0.45
CA ALA A 127 7.40 10.67 -0.58
C ALA A 127 7.89 10.05 -1.90
N GLU A 128 7.95 10.84 -2.97
CA GLU A 128 8.46 10.41 -4.28
C GLU A 128 9.92 9.99 -4.23
N GLU A 129 10.75 10.76 -3.52
CA GLU A 129 12.19 10.52 -3.39
C GLU A 129 12.51 9.22 -2.62
N LEU A 130 11.53 8.72 -1.87
CA LEU A 130 11.60 7.47 -1.10
C LEU A 130 10.83 6.31 -1.75
N GLY A 131 10.27 6.51 -2.96
CA GLY A 131 9.44 5.51 -3.63
C GLY A 131 8.09 5.24 -2.93
N LEU A 132 7.64 6.16 -2.07
CA LEU A 132 6.43 6.04 -1.25
C LEU A 132 5.26 6.91 -1.74
N ALA A 133 5.42 7.60 -2.88
CA ALA A 133 4.40 8.50 -3.39
C ALA A 133 3.05 7.81 -3.60
N LEU A 134 1.99 8.49 -3.16
CA LEU A 134 0.61 8.05 -3.32
C LEU A 134 -0.05 8.66 -4.57
N GLY A 135 0.63 9.58 -5.26
CA GLY A 135 0.18 10.20 -6.52
C GLY A 135 -0.90 11.29 -6.34
N HIS A 136 -1.02 11.82 -5.13
CA HIS A 136 -1.87 12.97 -4.80
C HIS A 136 -1.12 14.06 -4.01
N GLU A 137 0.17 13.85 -3.85
CA GLU A 137 1.08 14.82 -3.24
C GLU A 137 1.14 16.08 -4.10
N LYS A 138 1.20 17.23 -3.46
CA LYS A 138 1.42 18.49 -4.16
C LYS A 138 2.90 18.65 -4.49
N GLU A 139 3.16 19.31 -5.58
CA GLU A 139 4.51 19.60 -6.02
C GLU A 139 5.35 20.24 -4.90
N ARG A 140 6.54 19.71 -4.67
CA ARG A 140 7.51 20.14 -3.65
C ARG A 140 7.05 20.02 -2.19
N GLU A 141 6.06 19.20 -1.88
CA GLU A 141 5.75 18.88 -0.49
C GLU A 141 6.69 17.78 0.03
N ILE A 142 7.34 18.05 1.17
CA ILE A 142 8.09 17.03 1.92
C ILE A 142 7.11 16.18 2.73
N MET A 143 7.54 14.96 3.06
CA MET A 143 6.74 14.00 3.82
C MET A 143 6.55 14.45 5.27
N ASP A 144 5.32 14.85 5.62
CA ASP A 144 4.92 15.23 6.97
C ASP A 144 4.52 14.01 7.78
N LEU A 145 5.24 13.73 8.86
CA LEU A 145 5.02 12.62 9.77
C LEU A 145 4.34 13.06 11.08
N GLY A 146 3.70 14.23 11.13
CA GLY A 146 3.11 14.79 12.35
C GLY A 146 2.05 13.89 13.00
N GLY A 147 1.36 13.04 12.22
CA GLY A 147 0.41 12.04 12.71
C GLY A 147 1.03 10.67 13.04
N ASN A 148 2.35 10.51 12.95
CA ASN A 148 3.04 9.25 13.23
C ASN A 148 3.57 9.25 14.67
N ASP A 149 3.31 8.16 15.43
CA ASP A 149 3.70 8.04 16.84
C ASP A 149 5.17 7.66 17.04
N ALA A 150 5.91 7.32 15.98
CA ALA A 150 7.30 6.92 16.06
C ALA A 150 8.18 8.04 16.67
N GLU A 151 9.16 7.65 17.48
CA GLU A 151 10.13 8.55 18.06
C GLU A 151 11.09 9.11 17.01
N VAL A 152 11.61 10.30 17.28
CA VAL A 152 12.67 10.91 16.45
C VAL A 152 13.92 10.04 16.55
N GLY A 153 14.50 9.72 15.39
CA GLY A 153 15.63 8.80 15.26
C GLY A 153 15.22 7.36 14.89
N ALA A 154 13.95 7.02 14.99
CA ALA A 154 13.47 5.70 14.55
C ALA A 154 13.68 5.50 13.05
N PRO A 155 14.11 4.31 12.60
CA PRO A 155 14.16 3.99 11.17
C PRO A 155 12.81 4.20 10.49
N LEU A 156 12.80 4.92 9.38
CA LEU A 156 11.55 5.26 8.69
C LEU A 156 10.78 4.01 8.22
N ALA A 157 11.48 2.98 7.76
CA ALA A 157 10.87 1.70 7.38
C ALA A 157 10.01 1.11 8.51
N GLN A 158 10.51 1.15 9.75
CA GLN A 158 9.76 0.67 10.93
C GLN A 158 8.60 1.61 11.28
N ALA A 159 8.85 2.92 11.28
CA ALA A 159 7.84 3.92 11.59
C ALA A 159 6.62 3.84 10.65
N LEU A 160 6.85 3.51 9.38
CA LEU A 160 5.82 3.38 8.35
C LEU A 160 5.32 1.95 8.16
N ARG A 161 5.90 0.97 8.87
CA ARG A 161 5.67 -0.47 8.61
C ARG A 161 5.86 -0.81 7.13
N ALA A 162 6.91 -0.25 6.53
CA ALA A 162 7.25 -0.39 5.12
C ALA A 162 8.34 -1.47 4.88
N ASP A 163 8.50 -2.39 5.82
CA ASP A 163 9.42 -3.52 5.79
C ASP A 163 8.82 -4.73 5.04
N ASP A 164 8.20 -4.49 3.91
CA ASP A 164 7.53 -5.51 3.11
C ASP A 164 8.34 -5.91 1.88
N ALA A 165 8.09 -7.12 1.39
CA ALA A 165 8.53 -7.59 0.09
C ALA A 165 7.33 -7.97 -0.78
N PHE A 166 7.43 -7.66 -2.05
CA PHE A 166 6.40 -7.95 -3.04
C PHE A 166 6.90 -8.96 -4.05
N ILE A 167 6.02 -9.87 -4.44
CA ILE A 167 6.29 -10.95 -5.38
C ILE A 167 5.27 -10.86 -6.51
N GLU A 168 5.74 -10.73 -7.74
CA GLU A 168 4.89 -10.73 -8.93
C GLU A 168 4.83 -12.12 -9.52
N ILE A 169 3.67 -12.76 -9.38
CA ILE A 169 3.38 -14.10 -9.90
C ILE A 169 2.93 -13.98 -11.35
N ASP A 170 3.46 -14.81 -12.26
CA ASP A 170 2.98 -14.88 -13.63
C ASP A 170 1.53 -15.37 -13.67
N ASN A 171 0.66 -14.53 -14.18
CA ASN A 171 -0.77 -14.83 -14.29
C ASN A 171 -1.06 -16.04 -15.19
N LYS A 172 -0.22 -16.29 -16.19
CA LYS A 172 -0.38 -17.42 -17.10
C LYS A 172 -0.16 -18.76 -16.40
N ALA A 173 0.76 -18.79 -15.43
CA ALA A 173 1.09 -19.97 -14.64
C ALA A 173 -0.06 -20.43 -13.72
N ILE A 174 -1.00 -19.53 -13.35
CA ILE A 174 -2.06 -19.80 -12.37
C ILE A 174 -3.48 -19.86 -12.97
N ASN A 175 -3.65 -19.87 -14.29
CA ASN A 175 -4.96 -19.88 -14.95
C ASN A 175 -5.82 -21.08 -14.55
N HIS A 176 -5.24 -22.21 -14.22
CA HIS A 176 -5.91 -23.44 -13.79
C HIS A 176 -6.13 -23.50 -12.25
N ARG A 177 -5.64 -22.51 -11.51
CA ARG A 177 -5.65 -22.43 -10.05
C ARG A 177 -6.36 -21.13 -9.60
N PRO A 178 -7.70 -21.07 -9.65
CA PRO A 178 -8.43 -19.86 -9.26
C PRO A 178 -8.19 -19.43 -7.82
N ASP A 179 -7.82 -20.34 -6.94
CA ASP A 179 -7.44 -20.09 -5.56
C ASP A 179 -6.16 -19.26 -5.41
N LEU A 180 -5.24 -19.31 -6.38
CA LEU A 180 -3.98 -18.57 -6.34
C LEU A 180 -4.10 -17.11 -6.82
N TRP A 181 -5.30 -16.67 -7.19
CA TRP A 181 -5.56 -15.26 -7.54
C TRP A 181 -5.74 -14.36 -6.31
N GLY A 182 -5.39 -14.84 -5.13
CA GLY A 182 -5.42 -14.09 -3.87
C GLY A 182 -4.33 -14.53 -2.89
N HIS A 183 -4.05 -13.65 -1.93
CA HIS A 183 -3.02 -13.90 -0.89
C HIS A 183 -3.30 -15.17 -0.09
N LEU A 184 -4.56 -15.45 0.20
CA LEU A 184 -4.97 -16.61 0.98
C LEU A 184 -4.54 -17.93 0.32
N GLY A 185 -4.74 -18.07 -0.99
CA GLY A 185 -4.34 -19.27 -1.72
C GLY A 185 -2.82 -19.44 -1.80
N VAL A 186 -2.09 -18.34 -2.06
CA VAL A 186 -0.62 -18.34 -2.06
C VAL A 186 -0.08 -18.66 -0.67
N ALA A 187 -0.68 -18.12 0.40
CA ALA A 187 -0.29 -18.44 1.76
C ALA A 187 -0.49 -19.92 2.11
N ARG A 188 -1.53 -20.56 1.57
CA ARG A 188 -1.77 -21.99 1.73
C ARG A 188 -0.69 -22.83 1.05
N GLU A 189 -0.23 -22.44 -0.14
CA GLU A 189 0.91 -23.10 -0.79
C GLU A 189 2.18 -22.93 0.05
N LEU A 190 2.47 -21.73 0.51
CA LEU A 190 3.61 -21.48 1.38
C LEU A 190 3.54 -22.28 2.68
N ALA A 191 2.35 -22.44 3.25
CA ALA A 191 2.15 -23.28 4.44
C ALA A 191 2.55 -24.74 4.18
N ALA A 192 2.19 -25.27 3.01
CA ALA A 192 2.61 -26.61 2.59
C ALA A 192 4.13 -26.70 2.34
N ILE A 193 4.69 -25.74 1.58
CA ILE A 193 6.12 -25.71 1.23
C ILE A 193 7.03 -25.59 2.47
N TYR A 194 6.61 -24.80 3.46
CA TYR A 194 7.38 -24.55 4.68
C TYR A 194 6.98 -25.46 5.86
N HIS A 195 6.00 -26.36 5.67
CA HIS A 195 5.43 -27.20 6.75
C HIS A 195 5.01 -26.38 7.96
N ARG A 196 4.26 -25.31 7.71
CA ARG A 196 3.79 -24.35 8.74
C ARG A 196 2.27 -24.35 8.85
N PRO A 197 1.72 -24.03 10.03
CA PRO A 197 0.29 -23.85 10.21
C PRO A 197 -0.27 -22.80 9.26
N PHE A 198 -1.42 -23.09 8.67
CA PHE A 198 -2.22 -22.16 7.88
C PHE A 198 -3.43 -21.73 8.69
N ALA A 199 -3.68 -20.42 8.75
CA ALA A 199 -4.82 -19.84 9.44
C ALA A 199 -5.85 -19.34 8.42
N MET A 200 -7.00 -20.02 8.36
CA MET A 200 -8.14 -19.52 7.58
C MET A 200 -8.80 -18.39 8.36
N PRO A 201 -9.05 -17.20 7.77
CA PRO A 201 -9.77 -16.14 8.44
C PRO A 201 -11.20 -16.57 8.75
N GLU A 202 -11.64 -16.32 9.98
CA GLU A 202 -13.03 -16.54 10.35
C GLU A 202 -13.92 -15.45 9.73
N PRO A 203 -14.99 -15.83 9.01
CA PRO A 203 -15.89 -14.84 8.44
C PRO A 203 -16.63 -14.12 9.59
N PRO A 204 -16.78 -12.77 9.51
CA PRO A 204 -17.53 -12.03 10.51
C PRO A 204 -19.01 -12.48 10.49
N ARG A 205 -19.63 -12.52 11.67
CA ARG A 205 -21.07 -12.75 11.77
C ARG A 205 -21.79 -11.53 11.20
N LEU A 206 -22.61 -11.76 10.18
CA LEU A 206 -23.48 -10.72 9.64
C LEU A 206 -24.59 -10.44 10.67
N VAL A 207 -24.71 -9.19 11.11
CA VAL A 207 -25.86 -8.77 11.91
C VAL A 207 -26.98 -8.42 10.94
N GLY A 208 -28.12 -9.10 11.10
CA GLY A 208 -29.29 -8.86 10.25
C GLY A 208 -29.84 -7.45 10.42
N GLY A 209 -30.12 -6.77 9.29
CA GLY A 209 -30.86 -5.53 9.22
C GLY A 209 -32.33 -5.76 8.83
N ARG A 210 -33.01 -4.71 8.39
CA ARG A 210 -34.34 -4.85 7.80
C ARG A 210 -34.25 -5.67 6.48
N PRO A 211 -35.24 -6.51 6.18
CA PRO A 211 -35.22 -7.30 4.95
C PRO A 211 -35.45 -6.39 3.75
N TRP A 212 -34.52 -6.43 2.78
CA TRP A 212 -34.70 -5.87 1.44
C TRP A 212 -35.27 -6.92 0.50
N ALA A 213 -36.18 -6.53 -0.38
CA ALA A 213 -36.67 -7.40 -1.44
C ALA A 213 -35.59 -7.53 -2.56
N LEU A 214 -34.53 -8.27 -2.30
CA LEU A 214 -33.44 -8.51 -3.24
C LEU A 214 -33.73 -9.78 -4.03
N LYS A 215 -33.86 -9.65 -5.37
CA LYS A 215 -34.06 -10.77 -6.28
C LYS A 215 -32.83 -10.91 -7.18
N VAL A 216 -32.25 -12.09 -7.21
CA VAL A 216 -31.17 -12.44 -8.17
C VAL A 216 -31.71 -13.50 -9.12
N ARG A 217 -31.63 -13.23 -10.42
CA ARG A 217 -31.98 -14.17 -11.48
C ARG A 217 -30.74 -14.45 -12.33
N ILE A 218 -30.36 -15.71 -12.42
CA ILE A 218 -29.23 -16.15 -13.24
C ILE A 218 -29.78 -16.82 -14.51
N GLU A 219 -29.55 -16.19 -15.66
CA GLU A 219 -29.92 -16.76 -16.99
C GLU A 219 -28.70 -17.41 -17.65
N ALA A 220 -27.49 -17.08 -17.22
CA ALA A 220 -26.26 -17.66 -17.72
C ALA A 220 -25.72 -18.78 -16.81
N GLY A 221 -26.53 -19.70 -16.37
CA GLY A 221 -26.22 -20.72 -15.36
C GLY A 221 -24.96 -21.56 -15.65
N LYS A 222 -24.65 -21.83 -16.92
CA LYS A 222 -23.41 -22.53 -17.30
C LYS A 222 -22.13 -21.67 -17.06
N MET A 223 -22.24 -20.35 -17.24
CA MET A 223 -21.11 -19.41 -17.09
C MET A 223 -21.01 -18.83 -15.67
N CYS A 224 -22.15 -18.71 -14.99
CA CYS A 224 -22.25 -18.20 -13.62
C CYS A 224 -23.18 -19.12 -12.82
N PRO A 225 -22.67 -20.20 -12.24
CA PRO A 225 -23.50 -21.18 -11.51
C PRO A 225 -24.05 -20.62 -10.19
N ARG A 226 -23.41 -19.58 -9.64
CA ARG A 226 -23.80 -18.96 -8.37
C ARG A 226 -23.51 -17.47 -8.36
N TYR A 227 -24.45 -16.67 -7.90
CA TYR A 227 -24.29 -15.23 -7.65
C TYR A 227 -24.90 -14.91 -6.28
N GLN A 228 -24.13 -14.25 -5.41
CA GLN A 228 -24.56 -13.84 -4.08
C GLN A 228 -24.57 -12.33 -4.01
N ALA A 229 -25.56 -11.77 -3.36
CA ALA A 229 -25.67 -10.34 -3.16
C ALA A 229 -26.20 -10.05 -1.73
N VAL A 230 -25.77 -8.95 -1.17
CA VAL A 230 -26.21 -8.43 0.11
C VAL A 230 -26.42 -6.93 0.00
N VAL A 231 -27.42 -6.41 0.69
CA VAL A 231 -27.60 -4.95 0.82
C VAL A 231 -26.96 -4.48 2.12
N VAL A 232 -26.12 -3.47 2.01
CA VAL A 232 -25.45 -2.82 3.14
C VAL A 232 -26.00 -1.41 3.25
N GLU A 233 -26.53 -1.05 4.42
CA GLU A 233 -27.12 0.29 4.68
C GLU A 233 -26.12 1.18 5.42
N ASN A 234 -26.40 2.48 5.44
CA ASN A 234 -25.64 3.51 6.16
C ASN A 234 -24.18 3.62 5.73
N VAL A 235 -23.89 3.30 4.47
CA VAL A 235 -22.53 3.41 3.92
C VAL A 235 -22.23 4.88 3.65
N ARG A 236 -21.16 5.38 4.28
CA ARG A 236 -20.58 6.71 3.99
C ARG A 236 -19.36 6.52 3.09
N VAL A 237 -19.47 7.00 1.86
CA VAL A 237 -18.34 7.00 0.94
C VAL A 237 -17.29 8.02 1.40
N ALA A 238 -16.05 7.55 1.60
CA ALA A 238 -14.93 8.35 2.08
C ALA A 238 -13.61 7.76 1.53
N PRO A 239 -12.48 8.47 1.61
CA PRO A 239 -11.17 7.86 1.37
C PRO A 239 -10.95 6.66 2.31
N SER A 240 -10.34 5.61 1.79
CA SER A 240 -9.93 4.46 2.60
C SER A 240 -8.86 4.84 3.64
N PRO A 241 -8.71 4.09 4.74
CA PRO A 241 -7.60 4.27 5.65
C PRO A 241 -6.25 4.20 4.92
N GLU A 242 -5.30 5.02 5.31
CA GLU A 242 -4.01 5.16 4.62
C GLU A 242 -3.25 3.83 4.49
N TRP A 243 -3.27 3.00 5.53
CA TRP A 243 -2.64 1.68 5.50
C TRP A 243 -3.20 0.77 4.39
N MET A 244 -4.52 0.83 4.13
CA MET A 244 -5.18 0.08 3.06
C MET A 244 -4.78 0.62 1.70
N GLN A 245 -4.80 1.95 1.53
CA GLN A 245 -4.39 2.60 0.29
C GLN A 245 -2.95 2.25 -0.08
N ARG A 246 -2.02 2.32 0.86
CA ARG A 246 -0.61 1.96 0.64
C ARG A 246 -0.46 0.51 0.19
N ARG A 247 -1.13 -0.43 0.87
CA ARG A 247 -1.04 -1.86 0.54
C ARG A 247 -1.64 -2.19 -0.82
N LEU A 248 -2.80 -1.63 -1.16
CA LEU A 248 -3.41 -1.80 -2.48
C LEU A 248 -2.50 -1.26 -3.59
N ARG A 249 -1.92 -0.06 -3.41
CA ARG A 249 -0.98 0.50 -4.40
C ARG A 249 0.25 -0.38 -4.60
N ALA A 250 0.82 -0.84 -3.51
CA ALA A 250 1.98 -1.71 -3.55
C ALA A 250 1.70 -3.03 -4.30
N CYS A 251 0.43 -3.48 -4.28
CA CYS A 251 -0.05 -4.60 -5.11
C CYS A 251 -0.54 -4.17 -6.50
N GLY A 252 -0.26 -2.94 -6.95
CA GLY A 252 -0.60 -2.45 -8.29
C GLY A 252 -2.05 -1.97 -8.46
N ILE A 253 -2.81 -1.81 -7.38
CA ILE A 253 -4.21 -1.37 -7.41
C ILE A 253 -4.32 0.10 -6.97
N ARG A 254 -4.89 0.95 -7.81
CA ARG A 254 -5.15 2.35 -7.49
C ARG A 254 -6.34 2.48 -6.53
N PRO A 255 -6.16 3.03 -5.31
CA PRO A 255 -7.27 3.32 -4.41
C PRO A 255 -8.19 4.41 -4.97
N ILE A 256 -9.47 4.28 -4.70
CA ILE A 256 -10.52 5.20 -5.18
C ILE A 256 -11.33 5.74 -4.00
N ASN A 257 -11.97 4.86 -3.24
CA ASN A 257 -12.74 5.16 -2.04
C ASN A 257 -12.95 3.86 -1.25
N ASN A 258 -13.40 3.99 0.00
CA ASN A 258 -13.56 2.86 0.91
C ASN A 258 -14.45 1.73 0.38
N VAL A 259 -15.46 2.03 -0.43
CA VAL A 259 -16.36 1.01 -1.00
C VAL A 259 -15.63 0.19 -2.08
N VAL A 260 -15.03 0.87 -3.05
CA VAL A 260 -14.29 0.22 -4.14
C VAL A 260 -13.04 -0.48 -3.60
N ASP A 261 -12.33 0.16 -2.68
CA ASP A 261 -11.09 -0.38 -2.13
C ASP A 261 -11.32 -1.65 -1.29
N VAL A 262 -12.44 -1.72 -0.56
CA VAL A 262 -12.84 -2.96 0.15
C VAL A 262 -13.12 -4.08 -0.84
N THR A 263 -13.80 -3.82 -1.97
CA THR A 263 -14.00 -4.85 -2.99
C THR A 263 -12.68 -5.34 -3.61
N ASN A 264 -11.77 -4.43 -3.88
CA ASN A 264 -10.42 -4.75 -4.35
C ASN A 264 -9.60 -5.51 -3.29
N TRP A 265 -9.72 -5.09 -2.02
CA TRP A 265 -9.07 -5.79 -0.91
C TRP A 265 -9.50 -7.26 -0.83
N VAL A 266 -10.81 -7.51 -0.82
CA VAL A 266 -11.35 -8.88 -0.76
C VAL A 266 -10.92 -9.70 -1.99
N MET A 267 -10.92 -9.10 -3.16
CA MET A 267 -10.42 -9.75 -4.37
C MET A 267 -8.95 -10.14 -4.24
N MET A 268 -8.09 -9.23 -3.76
CA MET A 268 -6.66 -9.50 -3.56
C MET A 268 -6.37 -10.47 -2.42
N GLU A 269 -7.24 -10.52 -1.43
CA GLU A 269 -7.10 -11.44 -0.30
C GLU A 269 -7.57 -12.85 -0.63
N LEU A 270 -8.80 -12.98 -1.15
CA LEU A 270 -9.48 -14.26 -1.33
C LEU A 270 -9.47 -14.79 -2.78
N GLY A 271 -9.04 -13.98 -3.74
CA GLY A 271 -9.16 -14.31 -5.17
C GLY A 271 -10.60 -14.22 -5.70
N GLN A 272 -11.51 -13.59 -4.95
CA GLN A 272 -12.92 -13.49 -5.30
C GLN A 272 -13.27 -12.07 -5.72
N PRO A 273 -13.52 -11.82 -7.04
CA PRO A 273 -13.99 -10.52 -7.51
C PRO A 273 -15.34 -10.15 -6.92
N MET A 274 -15.50 -8.87 -6.58
CA MET A 274 -16.73 -8.30 -6.04
C MET A 274 -17.16 -7.07 -6.84
N HIS A 275 -18.46 -6.78 -6.79
CA HIS A 275 -19.04 -5.57 -7.38
C HIS A 275 -19.88 -4.85 -6.34
N ALA A 276 -19.74 -3.53 -6.25
CA ALA A 276 -20.57 -2.68 -5.43
C ALA A 276 -21.48 -1.81 -6.31
N PHE A 277 -22.76 -1.76 -5.99
CA PHE A 277 -23.75 -0.98 -6.71
C PHE A 277 -24.49 -0.06 -5.76
N ASP A 278 -24.75 1.18 -6.20
CA ASP A 278 -25.62 2.10 -5.48
C ASP A 278 -27.08 1.61 -5.58
N VAL A 279 -27.64 1.24 -4.44
CA VAL A 279 -29.04 0.74 -4.34
C VAL A 279 -30.02 1.79 -4.84
N GLY A 280 -29.76 3.10 -4.59
CA GLY A 280 -30.61 4.17 -5.09
C GLY A 280 -30.73 4.24 -6.61
N ARG A 281 -29.71 3.74 -7.33
CA ARG A 281 -29.72 3.65 -8.80
C ARG A 281 -30.34 2.37 -9.31
N LEU A 282 -30.40 1.31 -8.49
CA LEU A 282 -30.97 0.01 -8.86
C LEU A 282 -32.42 -0.15 -8.41
N ALA A 283 -32.79 0.46 -7.29
CA ALA A 283 -34.15 0.39 -6.75
C ALA A 283 -35.13 1.20 -7.59
N ARG A 284 -36.35 0.72 -7.73
CA ARG A 284 -37.43 1.52 -8.31
C ARG A 284 -37.83 2.60 -7.29
N PRO A 285 -38.16 3.84 -7.74
CA PRO A 285 -38.60 4.89 -6.83
C PRO A 285 -39.75 4.42 -5.91
N GLY A 286 -39.59 4.62 -4.61
CA GLY A 286 -40.59 4.27 -3.59
C GLY A 286 -40.74 2.78 -3.28
N LYS A 287 -39.79 1.93 -3.72
CA LYS A 287 -39.78 0.49 -3.40
C LYS A 287 -38.43 0.06 -2.86
N ASP A 288 -38.42 -0.56 -1.69
CA ASP A 288 -37.26 -1.25 -1.10
C ASP A 288 -37.02 -2.61 -1.82
N ALA A 289 -36.96 -2.57 -3.16
CA ALA A 289 -36.83 -3.77 -3.99
C ALA A 289 -35.74 -3.57 -5.04
N VAL A 290 -34.79 -4.48 -5.08
CA VAL A 290 -33.68 -4.52 -6.04
C VAL A 290 -33.73 -5.83 -6.82
N ALA A 291 -33.53 -5.75 -8.14
CA ALA A 291 -33.42 -6.92 -8.99
C ALA A 291 -32.09 -6.91 -9.75
N ILE A 292 -31.35 -8.00 -9.65
CA ILE A 292 -30.11 -8.24 -10.38
C ILE A 292 -30.37 -9.39 -11.37
N GLN A 293 -30.05 -9.15 -12.63
CA GLN A 293 -30.15 -10.16 -13.69
C GLN A 293 -28.76 -10.46 -14.24
N VAL A 294 -28.31 -11.69 -14.09
CA VAL A 294 -27.03 -12.18 -14.61
C VAL A 294 -27.29 -12.90 -15.94
N ARG A 295 -26.86 -12.30 -17.02
CA ARG A 295 -27.10 -12.79 -18.38
C ARG A 295 -25.92 -12.53 -19.31
N PRO A 296 -25.76 -13.22 -20.43
CA PRO A 296 -24.86 -12.85 -21.49
C PRO A 296 -25.16 -11.45 -22.04
N ALA A 297 -24.19 -10.81 -22.66
CA ALA A 297 -24.44 -9.59 -23.42
C ALA A 297 -25.47 -9.85 -24.53
N GLN A 298 -26.36 -8.90 -24.74
CA GLN A 298 -27.27 -8.92 -25.91
C GLN A 298 -26.48 -8.36 -27.10
N ARG A 299 -26.66 -9.01 -28.26
CA ARG A 299 -26.10 -8.53 -29.55
C ARG A 299 -26.89 -7.34 -30.03
#